data_ed180883c2235d78ef3592438243fd8b
#
_entry.id   ed180883c2235d78ef3592438243fd8b
#
_cell.length_a   1.000
_cell.length_b   1.000
_cell.length_c   1.000
_cell.angle_alpha   90.00
_cell.angle_beta   90.00
_cell.angle_gamma   90.00
#
_symmetry.space_group_name_H-M   'P 1'
#
loop_
_entity.id
_entity.type
_entity.pdbx_description
1 polymer ?
#
loop_
_entity_poly.entity_id
_entity_poly.type
_entity_poly.pdbx_seq_one_letter_code
_entity_poly.pdbx_strand_id
1 'polypeptide(L)'
;DAMLADWKAAGIDPQGKKFLVINSSKASKVDQDRDRGFMERMKALVPSMVMLDVQYVENDPVLTENVTKTLIQANPDLIGIFADNDMTGVGISKGIAAAGAAGKVMGYAFDANDVEIQAVKDGVLTGMVVQDPFGIGYKSAMFAVDALENRQVPKAVDTGATIVTKANIDDPKVHKLLYPNQ
;
A
#
# COMPACT_ATOMS: atom_id res chain seq x y z
N ASP A 1 5.24 3.29 9.39
CA ASP A 1 5.11 3.00 10.83
C ASP A 1 4.46 1.63 11.05
N ALA A 2 3.29 1.31 10.44
CA ALA A 2 2.59 0.04 10.64
C ALA A 2 3.48 -1.19 10.35
N MET A 3 4.10 -1.27 9.19
CA MET A 3 4.99 -2.36 8.81
C MET A 3 6.13 -2.58 9.83
N LEU A 4 6.70 -1.50 10.40
CA LEU A 4 7.72 -1.62 11.45
C LEU A 4 7.15 -2.22 12.74
N ALA A 5 5.92 -1.84 13.11
CA ALA A 5 5.23 -2.41 14.26
C ALA A 5 4.96 -3.92 14.06
N ASP A 6 4.56 -4.30 12.83
CA ASP A 6 4.31 -5.70 12.49
C ASP A 6 5.59 -6.55 12.49
N TRP A 7 6.70 -6.03 11.95
CA TRP A 7 8.00 -6.71 12.07
C TRP A 7 8.38 -6.93 13.53
N LYS A 8 8.21 -5.90 14.36
CA LYS A 8 8.49 -6.00 15.80
C LYS A 8 7.58 -7.04 16.48
N ALA A 9 6.30 -7.05 16.16
CA ALA A 9 5.35 -8.04 16.69
C ALA A 9 5.70 -9.47 16.25
N ALA A 10 6.21 -9.63 15.03
CA ALA A 10 6.65 -10.91 14.49
C ALA A 10 8.08 -11.32 14.94
N GLY A 11 8.77 -10.50 15.75
CA GLY A 11 10.15 -10.75 16.17
C GLY A 11 11.17 -10.63 15.04
N ILE A 12 10.84 -9.90 13.97
CA ILE A 12 11.73 -9.67 12.82
C ILE A 12 12.54 -8.39 13.08
N ASP A 13 13.87 -8.52 13.13
CA ASP A 13 14.77 -7.37 13.12
C ASP A 13 14.96 -6.86 11.68
N PRO A 14 14.53 -5.63 11.36
CA PRO A 14 14.69 -5.09 10.01
C PRO A 14 16.08 -4.57 9.69
N GLN A 15 17.01 -4.51 10.66
CA GLN A 15 18.36 -3.98 10.45
C GLN A 15 19.12 -4.79 9.41
N GLY A 16 19.63 -4.12 8.37
CA GLY A 16 20.37 -4.74 7.28
C GLY A 16 19.56 -5.65 6.35
N LYS A 17 18.25 -5.77 6.58
CA LYS A 17 17.34 -6.55 5.72
C LYS A 17 16.94 -5.76 4.48
N LYS A 18 16.42 -6.47 3.49
CA LYS A 18 15.99 -5.88 2.22
C LYS A 18 14.52 -5.52 2.22
N PHE A 19 14.23 -4.47 1.44
CA PHE A 19 12.90 -3.95 1.21
C PHE A 19 12.70 -3.62 -0.28
N LEU A 20 11.48 -3.82 -0.80
CA LEU A 20 11.12 -3.60 -2.20
C LEU A 20 9.95 -2.64 -2.30
N VAL A 21 10.03 -1.70 -3.24
CA VAL A 21 8.91 -0.87 -3.70
C VAL A 21 8.55 -1.28 -5.13
N ILE A 22 7.28 -1.50 -5.38
CA ILE A 22 6.72 -1.73 -6.71
C ILE A 22 5.84 -0.56 -7.08
N ASN A 23 6.22 0.11 -8.16
CA ASN A 23 5.58 1.30 -8.69
C ASN A 23 4.80 0.96 -9.98
N SER A 24 3.59 1.45 -10.05
CA SER A 24 2.70 1.25 -11.20
C SER A 24 3.23 1.88 -12.47
N SER A 25 3.75 3.12 -12.39
CA SER A 25 4.24 3.86 -13.57
C SER A 25 5.14 5.04 -13.22
N LYS A 26 6.25 5.16 -13.92
CA LYS A 26 7.13 6.34 -13.82
C LYS A 26 6.44 7.67 -14.18
N ALA A 27 5.35 7.62 -14.94
CA ALA A 27 4.63 8.82 -15.35
C ALA A 27 3.65 9.34 -14.30
N SER A 28 3.24 8.51 -13.33
CA SER A 28 2.29 8.87 -12.29
C SER A 28 2.96 9.64 -11.15
N LYS A 29 2.68 10.94 -11.06
CA LYS A 29 3.18 11.78 -9.97
C LYS A 29 2.65 11.33 -8.60
N VAL A 30 1.41 10.87 -8.55
CA VAL A 30 0.77 10.40 -7.31
C VAL A 30 1.51 9.19 -6.77
N ASP A 31 1.80 8.21 -7.62
CA ASP A 31 2.48 6.99 -7.22
C ASP A 31 3.94 7.25 -6.82
N GLN A 32 4.62 8.15 -7.56
CA GLN A 32 5.96 8.62 -7.17
C GLN A 32 5.97 9.29 -5.78
N ASP A 33 4.94 10.07 -5.44
CA ASP A 33 4.83 10.73 -4.14
C ASP A 33 4.53 9.73 -3.01
N ARG A 34 3.71 8.70 -3.28
CA ARG A 34 3.48 7.58 -2.35
C ARG A 34 4.79 6.83 -2.05
N ASP A 35 5.52 6.46 -3.10
CA ASP A 35 6.81 5.76 -2.96
C ASP A 35 7.83 6.61 -2.20
N ARG A 36 7.98 7.87 -2.59
CA ARG A 36 8.91 8.78 -1.94
C ARG A 36 8.61 8.90 -0.44
N GLY A 37 7.34 9.16 -0.08
CA GLY A 37 6.93 9.28 1.31
C GLY A 37 7.18 7.99 2.10
N PHE A 38 6.91 6.84 1.49
CA PHE A 38 7.18 5.54 2.09
C PHE A 38 8.70 5.32 2.30
N MET A 39 9.50 5.52 1.25
CA MET A 39 10.95 5.30 1.28
C MET A 39 11.67 6.24 2.25
N GLU A 40 11.32 7.54 2.24
CA GLU A 40 11.89 8.53 3.18
C GLU A 40 11.58 8.15 4.62
N ARG A 41 10.33 7.76 4.90
CA ARG A 41 9.94 7.35 6.25
C ARG A 41 10.64 6.07 6.69
N MET A 42 10.73 5.08 5.80
CA MET A 42 11.42 3.83 6.08
C MET A 42 12.91 4.06 6.36
N LYS A 43 13.57 4.88 5.55
CA LYS A 43 14.98 5.25 5.76
C LYS A 43 15.22 5.99 7.08
N ALA A 44 14.27 6.83 7.50
CA ALA A 44 14.36 7.51 8.78
C ALA A 44 14.18 6.56 9.98
N LEU A 45 13.31 5.55 9.85
CA LEU A 45 13.02 4.59 10.93
C LEU A 45 14.06 3.46 11.01
N VAL A 46 14.58 3.01 9.88
CA VAL A 46 15.55 1.89 9.78
C VAL A 46 16.67 2.29 8.80
N PRO A 47 17.62 3.15 9.23
CA PRO A 47 18.66 3.67 8.33
C PRO A 47 19.56 2.62 7.68
N SER A 48 19.69 1.45 8.30
CA SER A 48 20.51 0.34 7.80
C SER A 48 19.78 -0.60 6.82
N MET A 49 18.45 -0.38 6.59
CA MET A 49 17.70 -1.20 5.66
C MET A 49 18.18 -0.99 4.23
N VAL A 50 18.31 -2.08 3.50
CA VAL A 50 18.72 -2.07 2.09
C VAL A 50 17.48 -1.98 1.22
N MET A 51 17.30 -0.84 0.57
CA MET A 51 16.21 -0.67 -0.39
C MET A 51 16.66 -1.18 -1.75
N LEU A 52 15.93 -2.16 -2.28
CA LEU A 52 16.14 -2.61 -3.66
C LEU A 52 15.68 -1.52 -4.63
N ASP A 53 16.16 -1.59 -5.86
CA ASP A 53 15.71 -0.68 -6.92
C ASP A 53 14.19 -0.80 -7.12
N VAL A 54 13.53 0.35 -7.22
CA VAL A 54 12.08 0.41 -7.47
C VAL A 54 11.75 -0.30 -8.77
N GLN A 55 10.79 -1.20 -8.73
CA GLN A 55 10.33 -1.93 -9.90
C GLN A 55 9.12 -1.24 -10.51
N TYR A 56 9.23 -0.85 -11.78
CA TYR A 56 8.16 -0.23 -12.54
C TYR A 56 7.47 -1.27 -13.41
N VAL A 57 6.17 -1.46 -13.22
CA VAL A 57 5.41 -2.59 -13.78
C VAL A 57 4.28 -2.17 -14.71
N GLU A 58 4.24 -0.90 -15.12
CA GLU A 58 3.27 -0.33 -16.07
C GLU A 58 1.81 -0.72 -15.74
N ASN A 59 1.49 -0.73 -14.46
CA ASN A 59 0.17 -1.08 -13.91
C ASN A 59 -0.32 -2.49 -14.30
N ASP A 60 0.60 -3.40 -14.63
CA ASP A 60 0.29 -4.78 -15.03
C ASP A 60 0.41 -5.73 -13.82
N PRO A 61 -0.70 -6.31 -13.32
CA PRO A 61 -0.67 -7.20 -12.17
C PRO A 61 0.02 -8.55 -12.46
N VAL A 62 0.07 -9.01 -13.71
CA VAL A 62 0.78 -10.24 -14.07
C VAL A 62 2.28 -10.02 -14.08
N LEU A 63 2.73 -8.89 -14.63
CA LEU A 63 4.13 -8.50 -14.53
C LEU A 63 4.54 -8.32 -13.07
N THR A 64 3.70 -7.66 -12.27
CA THR A 64 3.91 -7.46 -10.84
C THR A 64 4.06 -8.78 -10.09
N GLU A 65 3.18 -9.75 -10.34
CA GLU A 65 3.26 -11.10 -9.75
C GLU A 65 4.61 -11.76 -10.05
N ASN A 66 5.02 -11.77 -11.32
CA ASN A 66 6.26 -12.40 -11.77
C ASN A 66 7.51 -11.72 -11.16
N VAL A 67 7.56 -10.39 -11.18
CA VAL A 67 8.64 -9.59 -10.57
C VAL A 67 8.73 -9.86 -9.07
N THR A 68 7.60 -9.80 -8.37
CA THR A 68 7.51 -10.04 -6.93
C THR A 68 8.04 -11.43 -6.58
N LYS A 69 7.53 -12.48 -7.21
CA LYS A 69 7.99 -13.86 -6.99
C LYS A 69 9.48 -14.01 -7.25
N THR A 70 9.97 -13.48 -8.36
CA THR A 70 11.39 -13.56 -8.74
C THR A 70 12.28 -12.88 -7.72
N LEU A 71 11.93 -11.67 -7.29
CA LEU A 71 12.73 -10.92 -6.32
C LEU A 71 12.71 -11.51 -4.92
N ILE A 72 11.59 -12.10 -4.48
CA ILE A 72 11.54 -12.87 -3.23
C ILE A 72 12.49 -14.06 -3.28
N GLN A 73 12.49 -14.82 -4.38
CA GLN A 73 13.37 -15.97 -4.55
C GLN A 73 14.85 -15.60 -4.64
N ALA A 74 15.16 -14.48 -5.29
CA ALA A 74 16.52 -13.99 -5.44
C ALA A 74 17.08 -13.31 -4.17
N ASN A 75 16.22 -12.91 -3.24
CA ASN A 75 16.60 -12.18 -2.02
C ASN A 75 16.00 -12.83 -0.77
N PRO A 76 16.63 -13.86 -0.20
CA PRO A 76 16.14 -14.55 1.01
C PRO A 76 16.00 -13.65 2.25
N ASP A 77 16.65 -12.49 2.23
CA ASP A 77 16.64 -11.45 3.25
C ASP A 77 15.65 -10.30 2.96
N LEU A 78 14.81 -10.43 1.92
CA LEU A 78 13.71 -9.52 1.64
C LEU A 78 12.57 -9.78 2.65
N ILE A 79 12.24 -8.77 3.45
CA ILE A 79 11.24 -8.90 4.52
C ILE A 79 10.00 -8.02 4.33
N GLY A 80 10.02 -7.12 3.36
CA GLY A 80 8.89 -6.21 3.11
C GLY A 80 8.78 -5.76 1.67
N ILE A 81 7.53 -5.58 1.23
CA ILE A 81 7.17 -5.07 -0.08
C ILE A 81 6.07 -4.03 0.08
N PHE A 82 6.24 -2.88 -0.57
CA PHE A 82 5.18 -1.87 -0.72
C PHE A 82 4.77 -1.77 -2.18
N ALA A 83 3.47 -1.82 -2.43
CA ALA A 83 2.84 -1.60 -3.72
C ALA A 83 2.03 -0.31 -3.69
N ASP A 84 2.21 0.54 -4.68
CA ASP A 84 1.75 1.94 -4.66
C ASP A 84 0.30 2.16 -5.10
N ASN A 85 -0.37 1.13 -5.67
CA ASN A 85 -1.77 1.20 -6.06
C ASN A 85 -2.44 -0.20 -6.04
N ASP A 86 -3.73 -0.26 -6.38
CA ASP A 86 -4.56 -1.46 -6.34
C ASP A 86 -4.08 -2.57 -7.29
N MET A 87 -3.68 -2.24 -8.52
CA MET A 87 -3.21 -3.25 -9.50
C MET A 87 -1.86 -3.84 -9.11
N THR A 88 -0.95 -3.01 -8.60
CA THR A 88 0.32 -3.50 -8.03
C THR A 88 0.08 -4.28 -6.73
N GLY A 89 -0.93 -3.89 -5.94
CA GLY A 89 -1.38 -4.63 -4.76
C GLY A 89 -1.88 -6.04 -5.08
N VAL A 90 -2.72 -6.17 -6.14
CA VAL A 90 -3.14 -7.48 -6.67
C VAL A 90 -1.92 -8.31 -7.08
N GLY A 91 -0.97 -7.71 -7.78
CA GLY A 91 0.23 -8.41 -8.25
C GLY A 91 1.13 -8.89 -7.13
N ILE A 92 1.42 -8.03 -6.12
CA ILE A 92 2.26 -8.47 -4.99
C ILE A 92 1.57 -9.56 -4.16
N SER A 93 0.25 -9.51 -3.98
CA SER A 93 -0.49 -10.55 -3.25
C SER A 93 -0.31 -11.92 -3.89
N LYS A 94 -0.47 -12.00 -5.22
CA LYS A 94 -0.26 -13.23 -5.98
C LYS A 94 1.21 -13.67 -5.97
N GLY A 95 2.15 -12.74 -6.13
CA GLY A 95 3.59 -13.02 -6.13
C GLY A 95 4.08 -13.55 -4.78
N ILE A 96 3.64 -12.97 -3.66
CA ILE A 96 3.94 -13.45 -2.29
C ILE A 96 3.38 -14.87 -2.09
N ALA A 97 2.12 -15.11 -2.50
CA ALA A 97 1.51 -16.43 -2.42
C ALA A 97 2.26 -17.46 -3.28
N ALA A 98 2.55 -17.12 -4.54
CA ALA A 98 3.27 -18.00 -5.47
C ALA A 98 4.73 -18.30 -5.06
N ALA A 99 5.34 -17.41 -4.27
CA ALA A 99 6.65 -17.63 -3.67
C ALA A 99 6.61 -18.44 -2.36
N GLY A 100 5.42 -18.74 -1.82
CA GLY A 100 5.26 -19.37 -0.50
C GLY A 100 5.82 -18.50 0.64
N ALA A 101 5.71 -17.18 0.48
CA ALA A 101 6.32 -16.20 1.37
C ALA A 101 5.32 -15.48 2.31
N ALA A 102 4.04 -15.90 2.29
CA ALA A 102 3.04 -15.39 3.22
C ALA A 102 3.50 -15.53 4.67
N GLY A 103 3.37 -14.45 5.44
CA GLY A 103 3.85 -14.37 6.83
C GLY A 103 5.38 -14.25 7.01
N LYS A 104 6.17 -14.38 5.94
CA LYS A 104 7.64 -14.18 5.94
C LYS A 104 8.01 -12.83 5.34
N VAL A 105 7.36 -12.45 4.26
CA VAL A 105 7.51 -11.15 3.59
C VAL A 105 6.24 -10.36 3.85
N MET A 106 6.36 -9.23 4.52
CA MET A 106 5.22 -8.37 4.80
C MET A 106 4.89 -7.50 3.58
N GLY A 107 3.71 -7.75 2.98
CA GLY A 107 3.19 -6.97 1.86
C GLY A 107 2.21 -5.92 2.34
N TYR A 108 2.46 -4.66 1.96
CA TYR A 108 1.50 -3.57 2.11
C TYR A 108 1.13 -3.02 0.74
N ALA A 109 -0.15 -2.91 0.48
CA ALA A 109 -0.70 -2.34 -0.75
C ALA A 109 -1.33 -0.97 -0.50
N PHE A 110 -1.63 -0.25 -1.56
CA PHE A 110 -2.36 1.01 -1.50
C PHE A 110 -3.70 0.85 -2.22
N ASP A 111 -4.75 1.45 -1.68
CA ASP A 111 -6.16 1.26 -2.04
C ASP A 111 -6.73 -0.09 -1.55
N ALA A 112 -7.88 -0.50 -2.09
CA ALA A 112 -8.54 -1.76 -1.75
C ALA A 112 -9.46 -2.21 -2.88
N ASN A 113 -9.34 -3.46 -3.27
CA ASN A 113 -10.28 -4.19 -4.10
C ASN A 113 -10.54 -5.58 -3.50
N ASP A 114 -11.47 -6.32 -4.07
CA ASP A 114 -11.86 -7.63 -3.52
C ASP A 114 -10.68 -8.61 -3.38
N VAL A 115 -9.71 -8.57 -4.29
CA VAL A 115 -8.53 -9.44 -4.25
C VAL A 115 -7.61 -9.07 -3.08
N GLU A 116 -7.35 -7.79 -2.90
CA GLU A 116 -6.52 -7.30 -1.79
C GLU A 116 -7.19 -7.52 -0.44
N ILE A 117 -8.50 -7.23 -0.34
CA ILE A 117 -9.31 -7.49 0.86
C ILE A 117 -9.21 -8.97 1.24
N GLN A 118 -9.40 -9.87 0.27
CA GLN A 118 -9.28 -11.30 0.52
C GLN A 118 -7.84 -11.69 0.92
N ALA A 119 -6.83 -11.13 0.25
CA ALA A 119 -5.43 -11.39 0.58
C ALA A 119 -5.05 -10.96 2.01
N VAL A 120 -5.63 -9.87 2.53
CA VAL A 120 -5.46 -9.47 3.94
C VAL A 120 -6.17 -10.45 4.87
N LYS A 121 -7.41 -10.85 4.55
CA LYS A 121 -8.15 -11.85 5.35
C LYS A 121 -7.41 -13.18 5.44
N ASP A 122 -6.80 -13.61 4.34
CA ASP A 122 -6.03 -14.85 4.25
C ASP A 122 -4.61 -14.74 4.86
N GLY A 123 -4.17 -13.51 5.18
CA GLY A 123 -2.84 -13.25 5.74
C GLY A 123 -1.71 -13.33 4.72
N VAL A 124 -2.02 -13.22 3.43
CA VAL A 124 -1.04 -13.10 2.33
C VAL A 124 -0.50 -11.67 2.28
N LEU A 125 -1.38 -10.67 2.31
CA LEU A 125 -1.02 -9.28 2.58
C LEU A 125 -1.11 -9.00 4.07
N THR A 126 -0.18 -8.21 4.57
CA THR A 126 -0.16 -7.75 5.96
C THR A 126 -1.16 -6.63 6.17
N GLY A 127 -1.30 -5.73 5.18
CA GLY A 127 -2.26 -4.64 5.25
C GLY A 127 -2.39 -3.85 3.96
N MET A 128 -3.30 -2.88 4.02
CA MET A 128 -3.60 -1.94 2.94
C MET A 128 -3.64 -0.52 3.49
N VAL A 129 -3.30 0.47 2.68
CA VAL A 129 -3.48 1.90 2.93
C VAL A 129 -4.69 2.36 2.15
N VAL A 130 -5.83 2.48 2.80
CA VAL A 130 -7.11 2.75 2.14
C VAL A 130 -7.49 4.22 2.27
N GLN A 131 -7.77 4.87 1.15
CA GLN A 131 -8.26 6.25 1.07
C GLN A 131 -9.77 6.30 1.35
N ASP A 132 -10.32 7.51 1.50
CA ASP A 132 -11.78 7.75 1.53
C ASP A 132 -12.25 8.33 0.17
N PRO A 133 -12.47 7.49 -0.86
CA PRO A 133 -12.86 7.98 -2.18
C PRO A 133 -14.23 8.67 -2.18
N PHE A 134 -15.15 8.23 -1.31
CA PHE A 134 -16.45 8.91 -1.15
C PHE A 134 -16.26 10.32 -0.60
N GLY A 135 -15.51 10.48 0.48
CA GLY A 135 -15.22 11.78 1.09
C GLY A 135 -14.44 12.71 0.17
N ILE A 136 -13.50 12.16 -0.63
CA ILE A 136 -12.80 12.93 -1.67
C ILE A 136 -13.79 13.48 -2.69
N GLY A 137 -14.64 12.64 -3.27
CA GLY A 137 -15.61 13.04 -4.26
C GLY A 137 -16.64 14.03 -3.71
N TYR A 138 -17.20 13.76 -2.54
CA TYR A 138 -18.17 14.63 -1.87
C TYR A 138 -17.61 16.02 -1.59
N LYS A 139 -16.44 16.10 -0.95
CA LYS A 139 -15.78 17.38 -0.65
C LYS A 139 -15.43 18.14 -1.91
N SER A 140 -14.97 17.47 -2.97
CA SER A 140 -14.65 18.09 -4.25
C SER A 140 -15.90 18.73 -4.88
N ALA A 141 -17.03 18.05 -4.86
CA ALA A 141 -18.30 18.59 -5.36
C ALA A 141 -18.77 19.81 -4.54
N MET A 142 -18.68 19.72 -3.20
CA MET A 142 -19.05 20.84 -2.32
C MET A 142 -18.15 22.06 -2.55
N PHE A 143 -16.83 21.89 -2.67
CA PHE A 143 -15.93 23.00 -2.96
C PHE A 143 -16.13 23.60 -4.35
N ALA A 144 -16.55 22.81 -5.34
CA ALA A 144 -16.93 23.35 -6.64
C ALA A 144 -18.17 24.27 -6.54
N VAL A 145 -19.19 23.89 -5.76
CA VAL A 145 -20.35 24.73 -5.48
C VAL A 145 -19.93 26.01 -4.73
N ASP A 146 -19.10 25.88 -3.69
CA ASP A 146 -18.60 27.02 -2.94
C ASP A 146 -17.85 28.03 -3.84
N ALA A 147 -17.01 27.53 -4.74
CA ALA A 147 -16.30 28.38 -5.70
C ALA A 147 -17.25 29.10 -6.68
N LEU A 148 -18.28 28.41 -7.18
CA LEU A 148 -19.28 29.01 -8.06
C LEU A 148 -20.11 30.12 -7.36
N GLU A 149 -20.30 29.97 -6.05
CA GLU A 149 -21.00 30.97 -5.21
C GLU A 149 -20.05 32.04 -4.65
N ASN A 150 -18.79 32.11 -5.16
CA ASN A 150 -17.76 33.03 -4.71
C ASN A 150 -17.41 32.90 -3.21
N ARG A 151 -17.65 31.73 -2.62
CA ARG A 151 -17.17 31.41 -1.26
C ARG A 151 -15.69 31.02 -1.30
N GLN A 152 -14.99 31.26 -0.19
CA GLN A 152 -13.60 30.87 -0.09
C GLN A 152 -13.47 29.35 0.02
N VAL A 153 -12.63 28.75 -0.84
CA VAL A 153 -12.29 27.33 -0.80
C VAL A 153 -10.84 27.14 -0.35
N PRO A 154 -10.53 26.07 0.41
CA PRO A 154 -9.17 25.77 0.80
C PRO A 154 -8.33 25.38 -0.42
N LYS A 155 -7.03 25.74 -0.40
CA LYS A 155 -6.09 25.37 -1.49
C LYS A 155 -5.76 23.88 -1.50
N ALA A 156 -5.79 23.23 -0.35
CA ALA A 156 -5.53 21.81 -0.18
C ALA A 156 -6.31 21.28 1.02
N VAL A 157 -6.76 20.06 0.93
CA VAL A 157 -7.48 19.35 2.00
C VAL A 157 -6.87 17.97 2.15
N ASP A 158 -6.37 17.68 3.34
CA ASP A 158 -6.00 16.31 3.68
C ASP A 158 -7.27 15.49 3.91
N THR A 159 -7.46 14.46 3.11
CA THR A 159 -8.60 13.54 3.23
C THR A 159 -8.26 12.31 4.06
N GLY A 160 -7.01 12.18 4.50
CA GLY A 160 -6.51 11.08 5.31
C GLY A 160 -6.41 9.75 4.55
N ALA A 161 -5.90 8.76 5.27
CA ALA A 161 -5.90 7.37 4.86
C ALA A 161 -5.99 6.46 6.09
N THR A 162 -6.55 5.27 5.91
CA THR A 162 -6.72 4.29 6.97
C THR A 162 -5.85 3.07 6.69
N ILE A 163 -5.06 2.65 7.68
CA ILE A 163 -4.35 1.36 7.61
C ILE A 163 -5.35 0.26 7.94
N VAL A 164 -5.58 -0.63 6.98
CA VAL A 164 -6.44 -1.80 7.12
C VAL A 164 -5.59 -3.05 7.18
N THR A 165 -5.79 -3.82 8.22
CA THR A 165 -5.10 -5.09 8.48
C THR A 165 -6.13 -6.15 8.89
N LYS A 166 -5.70 -7.39 9.06
CA LYS A 166 -6.57 -8.46 9.57
C LYS A 166 -7.20 -8.13 10.93
N ALA A 167 -6.56 -7.26 11.73
CA ALA A 167 -7.05 -6.90 13.06
C ALA A 167 -8.25 -5.96 13.05
N ASN A 168 -8.44 -5.17 12.00
CA ASN A 168 -9.51 -4.16 11.93
C ASN A 168 -10.37 -4.22 10.67
N ILE A 169 -10.13 -5.18 9.78
CA ILE A 169 -10.85 -5.27 8.48
C ILE A 169 -12.36 -5.49 8.67
N ASP A 170 -12.77 -6.08 9.77
CA ASP A 170 -14.18 -6.31 10.12
C ASP A 170 -14.78 -5.21 11.02
N ASP A 171 -14.01 -4.15 11.33
CA ASP A 171 -14.56 -2.99 12.06
C ASP A 171 -15.64 -2.30 11.20
N PRO A 172 -16.81 -1.94 11.77
CA PRO A 172 -17.89 -1.30 11.01
C PRO A 172 -17.51 0.00 10.30
N LYS A 173 -16.52 0.75 10.82
CA LYS A 173 -16.02 1.97 10.16
C LYS A 173 -15.15 1.62 8.97
N VAL A 174 -14.31 0.61 9.09
CA VAL A 174 -13.48 0.10 8.00
C VAL A 174 -14.35 -0.54 6.93
N HIS A 175 -15.36 -1.30 7.32
CA HIS A 175 -16.30 -1.91 6.38
C HIS A 175 -16.98 -0.87 5.48
N LYS A 176 -17.44 0.26 6.04
CA LYS A 176 -18.01 1.37 5.24
C LYS A 176 -17.01 1.99 4.27
N LEU A 177 -15.73 1.99 4.61
CA LEU A 177 -14.67 2.49 3.75
C LEU A 177 -14.39 1.52 2.59
N LEU A 178 -14.37 0.22 2.88
CA LEU A 178 -14.12 -0.83 1.90
C LEU A 178 -15.32 -1.07 0.96
N TYR A 179 -16.55 -0.86 1.46
CA TYR A 179 -17.80 -1.13 0.75
C TYR A 179 -18.75 0.07 0.83
N PRO A 180 -18.43 1.21 0.20
CA PRO A 180 -19.18 2.45 0.37
C PRO A 180 -20.62 2.39 -0.15
N ASN A 181 -20.97 1.38 -0.94
CA ASN A 181 -22.30 1.19 -1.52
C ASN A 181 -23.15 0.10 -0.82
N GLN A 182 -22.69 -0.41 0.32
CA GLN A 182 -23.41 -1.43 1.10
C GLN A 182 -23.96 -0.87 2.41
#